data_4fc84ace5708e25903a3b3e50d590fa8
#
_entry.id   4fc84ace5708e25903a3b3e50d590fa8
#
_cell.length_a   1.000
_cell.length_b   1.000
_cell.length_c   1.000
_cell.angle_alpha   90.00
_cell.angle_beta   90.00
_cell.angle_gamma   90.00
#
_symmetry.space_group_name_H-M   'P 1'
#
loop_
_entity.id
_entity.type
_entity.pdbx_description
1 polymer ?
#
loop_
_entity_poly.entity_id
_entity_poly.type
_entity_poly.pdbx_seq_one_letter_code
_entity_poly.pdbx_strand_id
1 'polypeptide(L)'
;MRRVLPIVLSLSLVVSGLGFVPTAKMVPDASAAVAGKLSDASQGEILESLDEGNIIDEVSGNAWKSEANANPISPSIFCADPTSVEYNGRLYVYGTNDHQQYQEDTENDYDQIRSLVVFSTDDMVNWIYHGRIEVGEIAPWIANSWAPSITSRVEEDGLTHFYLYFANSGQGVGVITSTDPVEGWSDPLGKPLVYQNMPGLKNCPAPFDPGVVIDDNGVGWLAFGGGTTNESPIHSKVPKVVRLGKDMLSFDSEFVSIDAPYFCEASELNYIDGTFYYTYCNDWQDRGKEWDYDGIAKPPKCSMAYMTTKTPLDADSWKYQGAYFYNSGENSTGNSGMTWGNNHTHFAKYQGVNYIIHHTMMLEDDAHISGGFRSLMVDYLPMDPANLSIPITAASRKGVKQIKAVDAYTEQLSLIHISEPT
;
A
#
# COMPACT_ATOMS: atom_id res chain seq x y z
N MET A 1 20.25 -34.57 -22.48
CA MET A 1 19.41 -33.36 -22.61
C MET A 1 18.38 -33.40 -21.48
N ARG A 2 18.69 -32.77 -20.37
CA ARG A 2 17.74 -32.62 -19.23
C ARG A 2 17.05 -31.30 -19.40
N ARG A 3 15.72 -31.33 -19.56
CA ARG A 3 14.87 -30.12 -19.59
C ARG A 3 14.82 -29.56 -18.16
N VAL A 4 15.27 -28.35 -18.00
CA VAL A 4 15.07 -27.54 -16.79
C VAL A 4 13.66 -26.99 -16.88
N LEU A 5 12.75 -27.41 -16.00
CA LEU A 5 11.46 -26.75 -15.80
C LEU A 5 11.69 -25.40 -15.09
N PRO A 6 11.01 -24.34 -15.49
CA PRO A 6 10.97 -23.14 -14.69
C PRO A 6 10.20 -23.43 -13.40
N ILE A 7 10.79 -23.07 -12.26
CA ILE A 7 10.10 -23.06 -10.96
C ILE A 7 9.16 -21.85 -11.00
N VAL A 8 7.90 -22.12 -11.28
CA VAL A 8 6.82 -21.17 -10.99
C VAL A 8 6.59 -21.28 -9.49
N LEU A 9 6.97 -20.25 -8.72
CA LEU A 9 6.56 -20.11 -7.34
C LEU A 9 5.06 -19.72 -7.34
N SER A 10 4.20 -20.70 -7.43
CA SER A 10 2.81 -20.52 -7.04
C SER A 10 2.79 -20.48 -5.51
N LEU A 11 2.37 -19.36 -4.94
CA LEU A 11 1.97 -19.29 -3.53
C LEU A 11 0.69 -20.11 -3.36
N SER A 12 0.83 -21.42 -3.28
CA SER A 12 -0.30 -22.28 -2.94
C SER A 12 -0.49 -22.18 -1.43
N LEU A 13 -1.54 -21.50 -0.99
CA LEU A 13 -2.10 -21.72 0.34
C LEU A 13 -2.51 -23.21 0.42
N VAL A 14 -1.78 -24.00 1.21
CA VAL A 14 -2.24 -25.32 1.61
C VAL A 14 -3.33 -25.12 2.65
N VAL A 15 -4.56 -24.99 2.21
CA VAL A 15 -5.73 -25.17 3.08
C VAL A 15 -5.99 -26.67 3.12
N SER A 16 -5.74 -27.27 4.29
CA SER A 16 -6.10 -28.66 4.60
C SER A 16 -7.61 -28.83 4.48
N GLY A 17 -8.01 -29.78 3.63
CA GLY A 17 -9.37 -30.05 3.18
C GLY A 17 -10.43 -30.12 4.28
N LEU A 18 -11.42 -29.31 4.09
CA LEU A 18 -12.81 -29.56 4.44
C LEU A 18 -13.62 -29.22 3.20
N GLY A 19 -14.36 -30.20 2.70
CA GLY A 19 -15.13 -30.07 1.47
C GLY A 19 -16.13 -28.91 1.54
N PHE A 20 -15.91 -27.92 0.68
CA PHE A 20 -16.81 -26.80 0.51
C PHE A 20 -17.89 -27.13 -0.51
N VAL A 21 -19.13 -26.94 -0.12
CA VAL A 21 -20.27 -26.77 -1.03
C VAL A 21 -20.22 -25.31 -1.48
N PRO A 22 -20.21 -24.99 -2.76
CA PRO A 22 -20.23 -23.60 -3.20
C PRO A 22 -21.54 -22.95 -2.76
N THR A 23 -21.47 -22.09 -1.75
CA THR A 23 -22.57 -21.21 -1.37
C THR A 23 -22.59 -20.06 -2.37
N ALA A 24 -23.73 -19.86 -3.02
CA ALA A 24 -23.94 -18.77 -3.96
C ALA A 24 -23.56 -17.42 -3.29
N LYS A 25 -22.77 -16.61 -4.00
CA LYS A 25 -22.46 -15.24 -3.60
C LYS A 25 -23.75 -14.47 -3.36
N MET A 26 -24.04 -14.17 -2.10
CA MET A 26 -25.13 -13.28 -1.75
C MET A 26 -24.54 -11.89 -1.50
N VAL A 27 -24.22 -11.18 -2.58
CA VAL A 27 -24.07 -9.72 -2.53
C VAL A 27 -25.46 -9.14 -2.77
N PRO A 28 -25.94 -8.17 -1.98
CA PRO A 28 -27.17 -7.48 -2.34
C PRO A 28 -27.03 -6.91 -3.76
N ASP A 29 -28.01 -7.21 -4.64
CA ASP A 29 -28.02 -6.81 -6.06
C ASP A 29 -27.69 -5.31 -6.29
N ALA A 30 -27.96 -4.46 -5.31
CA ALA A 30 -27.69 -3.04 -5.37
C ALA A 30 -26.19 -2.69 -5.36
N SER A 31 -25.35 -3.43 -4.60
CA SER A 31 -23.92 -3.13 -4.50
C SER A 31 -23.16 -3.57 -5.76
N ALA A 32 -23.51 -4.73 -6.32
CA ALA A 32 -22.92 -5.20 -7.58
C ALA A 32 -23.35 -4.30 -8.77
N ALA A 33 -24.62 -3.84 -8.78
CA ALA A 33 -25.11 -2.95 -9.83
C ALA A 33 -24.46 -1.56 -9.79
N VAL A 34 -24.10 -1.06 -8.59
CA VAL A 34 -23.42 0.23 -8.44
C VAL A 34 -21.93 0.08 -8.71
N ALA A 35 -21.29 -0.97 -8.25
CA ALA A 35 -19.89 -1.25 -8.58
C ALA A 35 -19.71 -1.44 -10.11
N GLY A 36 -20.61 -2.17 -10.79
CA GLY A 36 -20.62 -2.30 -12.24
C GLY A 36 -20.80 -0.95 -12.96
N LYS A 37 -21.65 -0.07 -12.44
CA LYS A 37 -21.82 1.27 -13.03
C LYS A 37 -20.59 2.16 -12.84
N LEU A 38 -19.89 2.04 -11.70
CA LEU A 38 -18.68 2.80 -11.43
C LEU A 38 -17.50 2.32 -12.29
N SER A 39 -17.44 1.01 -12.60
CA SER A 39 -16.37 0.48 -13.48
C SER A 39 -16.52 0.88 -14.95
N ASP A 40 -17.74 1.20 -15.40
CA ASP A 40 -18.06 1.55 -16.78
C ASP A 40 -18.12 3.07 -17.03
N ALA A 41 -18.12 3.88 -15.98
CA ALA A 41 -18.13 5.33 -16.09
C ALA A 41 -16.72 5.88 -16.36
N SER A 42 -16.61 6.90 -17.19
CA SER A 42 -15.36 7.65 -17.32
C SER A 42 -15.02 8.33 -15.99
N GLN A 43 -13.74 8.56 -15.71
CA GLN A 43 -13.31 9.21 -14.47
C GLN A 43 -13.96 10.60 -14.31
N GLY A 44 -14.17 11.35 -15.41
CA GLY A 44 -14.88 12.62 -15.36
C GLY A 44 -16.35 12.49 -14.95
N GLU A 45 -17.04 11.45 -15.42
CA GLU A 45 -18.44 11.18 -15.04
C GLU A 45 -18.54 10.76 -13.57
N ILE A 46 -17.55 10.04 -13.05
CA ILE A 46 -17.47 9.70 -11.62
C ILE A 46 -17.31 10.98 -10.80
N LEU A 47 -16.39 11.88 -11.18
CA LEU A 47 -16.18 13.15 -10.47
C LEU A 47 -17.41 14.05 -10.49
N GLU A 48 -18.12 14.20 -11.61
CA GLU A 48 -19.37 14.96 -11.68
C GLU A 48 -20.49 14.35 -10.83
N SER A 49 -20.54 13.02 -10.73
CA SER A 49 -21.54 12.34 -9.91
C SER A 49 -21.27 12.44 -8.39
N LEU A 50 -20.03 12.74 -8.02
CA LEU A 50 -19.58 12.83 -6.63
C LEU A 50 -19.81 14.21 -5.99
N ASP A 51 -20.03 15.24 -6.80
CA ASP A 51 -20.46 16.58 -6.31
C ASP A 51 -21.89 16.57 -5.73
N GLU A 52 -22.69 15.54 -5.98
CA GLU A 52 -24.08 15.43 -5.53
C GLU A 52 -24.29 14.53 -4.31
N GLY A 53 -23.26 13.91 -3.78
CA GLY A 53 -23.34 13.00 -2.63
C GLY A 53 -22.27 11.90 -2.72
N ASN A 54 -21.75 11.51 -1.61
CA ASN A 54 -20.73 10.48 -1.56
C ASN A 54 -21.35 9.13 -1.97
N ILE A 55 -21.06 8.65 -3.18
CA ILE A 55 -21.59 7.38 -3.71
C ILE A 55 -21.27 6.21 -2.77
N ILE A 56 -20.14 6.28 -2.07
CA ILE A 56 -19.79 5.27 -1.06
C ILE A 56 -20.79 5.29 0.11
N ASP A 57 -21.24 6.46 0.53
CA ASP A 57 -22.25 6.58 1.58
C ASP A 57 -23.62 6.12 1.11
N GLU A 58 -24.00 6.38 -0.13
CA GLU A 58 -25.23 5.85 -0.72
C GLU A 58 -25.20 4.33 -0.85
N VAL A 59 -24.09 3.76 -1.29
CA VAL A 59 -23.91 2.31 -1.43
C VAL A 59 -23.85 1.63 -0.07
N SER A 60 -23.22 2.24 0.93
CA SER A 60 -23.12 1.67 2.27
C SER A 60 -24.47 1.66 3.01
N GLY A 61 -25.43 2.48 2.59
CA GLY A 61 -26.75 2.56 3.21
C GLY A 61 -26.70 2.80 4.72
N ASN A 62 -25.62 3.36 5.23
CA ASN A 62 -25.31 3.56 6.65
C ASN A 62 -25.24 2.28 7.52
N ALA A 63 -25.49 1.10 6.98
CA ALA A 63 -25.45 -0.13 7.76
C ALA A 63 -24.05 -0.51 8.23
N TRP A 64 -23.04 -0.15 7.45
CA TRP A 64 -21.63 -0.41 7.69
C TRP A 64 -20.97 0.68 8.52
N LYS A 65 -21.22 1.90 8.10
CA LYS A 65 -20.73 3.12 8.73
C LYS A 65 -21.84 3.71 9.57
N SER A 66 -22.40 2.91 10.46
CA SER A 66 -23.38 3.37 11.45
C SER A 66 -22.85 4.57 12.26
N GLU A 67 -21.53 4.66 12.35
CA GLU A 67 -20.79 5.84 12.74
C GLU A 67 -20.01 6.31 11.51
N ALA A 68 -20.07 7.60 11.17
CA ALA A 68 -19.45 8.17 9.97
C ALA A 68 -17.93 7.96 9.84
N ASN A 69 -17.27 7.48 10.88
CA ASN A 69 -15.83 7.18 10.92
C ASN A 69 -15.53 5.69 11.02
N ALA A 70 -16.43 4.81 10.62
CA ALA A 70 -16.20 3.37 10.67
C ALA A 70 -15.35 2.87 9.49
N ASN A 71 -14.49 1.90 9.75
CA ASN A 71 -13.84 1.10 8.74
C ASN A 71 -14.80 0.04 8.16
N PRO A 72 -14.57 -0.48 6.94
CA PRO A 72 -13.50 -0.18 6.00
C PRO A 72 -13.69 1.16 5.27
N ILE A 73 -12.65 1.63 4.55
CA ILE A 73 -12.70 2.83 3.71
C ILE A 73 -13.84 2.72 2.68
N SER A 74 -13.90 1.61 1.97
CA SER A 74 -14.99 1.29 1.03
C SER A 74 -15.80 0.09 1.50
N PRO A 75 -17.13 0.18 1.47
CA PRO A 75 -18.00 -0.95 1.80
C PRO A 75 -18.25 -1.92 0.64
N SER A 76 -17.70 -1.64 -0.55
CA SER A 76 -18.01 -2.40 -1.77
C SER A 76 -16.83 -2.71 -2.68
N ILE A 77 -15.68 -2.07 -2.47
CA ILE A 77 -14.49 -2.24 -3.32
C ILE A 77 -13.38 -2.91 -2.52
N PHE A 78 -12.96 -4.06 -2.98
CA PHE A 78 -11.79 -4.75 -2.43
C PHE A 78 -10.51 -4.13 -2.94
N CYS A 79 -9.64 -3.76 -2.02
CA CYS A 79 -8.38 -3.10 -2.30
C CYS A 79 -7.39 -3.41 -1.17
N ALA A 80 -6.11 -3.52 -1.52
CA ALA A 80 -5.06 -3.89 -0.58
C ALA A 80 -3.76 -3.11 -0.80
N ASP A 81 -2.77 -3.36 0.07
CA ASP A 81 -1.40 -2.86 -0.07
C ASP A 81 -1.37 -1.34 -0.32
N PRO A 82 -1.84 -0.53 0.63
CA PRO A 82 -2.07 0.88 0.42
C PRO A 82 -0.79 1.70 0.30
N THR A 83 -0.89 2.79 -0.47
CA THR A 83 0.03 3.93 -0.46
C THR A 83 -0.76 5.21 -0.61
N SER A 84 -0.18 6.38 -0.27
CA SER A 84 -0.90 7.64 -0.38
C SER A 84 -0.02 8.83 -0.72
N VAL A 85 -0.65 9.87 -1.25
CA VAL A 85 -0.03 11.18 -1.47
C VAL A 85 -1.04 12.28 -1.18
N GLU A 86 -0.59 13.34 -0.49
CA GLU A 86 -1.39 14.55 -0.32
C GLU A 86 -1.18 15.48 -1.53
N TYR A 87 -2.27 15.95 -2.10
CA TYR A 87 -2.23 16.91 -3.18
C TYR A 87 -3.47 17.82 -3.15
N ASN A 88 -3.23 19.14 -3.23
CA ASN A 88 -4.29 20.17 -3.23
C ASN A 88 -5.31 20.01 -2.09
N GLY A 89 -4.83 19.69 -0.89
CA GLY A 89 -5.67 19.56 0.30
C GLY A 89 -6.50 18.27 0.36
N ARG A 90 -6.23 17.30 -0.50
CA ARG A 90 -6.85 15.97 -0.48
C ARG A 90 -5.78 14.90 -0.28
N LEU A 91 -6.13 13.85 0.43
CA LEU A 91 -5.33 12.64 0.52
C LEU A 91 -5.82 11.64 -0.53
N TYR A 92 -4.94 11.27 -1.46
CA TYR A 92 -5.20 10.23 -2.45
C TYR A 92 -4.58 8.93 -1.97
N VAL A 93 -5.34 7.84 -2.02
CA VAL A 93 -4.92 6.50 -1.58
C VAL A 93 -5.03 5.55 -2.77
N TYR A 94 -3.97 4.79 -2.99
CA TYR A 94 -3.87 3.79 -4.05
C TYR A 94 -3.66 2.42 -3.43
N GLY A 95 -4.09 1.38 -4.14
CA GLY A 95 -3.82 0.01 -3.68
C GLY A 95 -4.01 -1.03 -4.77
N THR A 96 -3.59 -2.24 -4.45
CA THR A 96 -3.77 -3.43 -5.28
C THR A 96 -5.25 -3.70 -5.50
N ASN A 97 -5.66 -3.92 -6.75
CA ASN A 97 -7.07 -4.10 -7.11
C ASN A 97 -7.56 -5.54 -6.92
N ASP A 98 -7.74 -5.96 -5.67
CA ASP A 98 -8.36 -7.27 -5.37
C ASP A 98 -9.77 -7.39 -5.95
N HIS A 99 -10.46 -6.26 -6.14
CA HIS A 99 -11.81 -6.22 -6.72
C HIS A 99 -11.86 -6.73 -8.16
N GLN A 100 -10.75 -6.64 -8.91
CA GLN A 100 -10.66 -7.19 -10.26
C GLN A 100 -10.95 -8.70 -10.26
N GLN A 101 -10.28 -9.48 -9.41
CA GLN A 101 -10.52 -10.92 -9.32
C GLN A 101 -11.90 -11.26 -8.74
N TYR A 102 -12.40 -10.44 -7.82
CA TYR A 102 -13.76 -10.58 -7.32
C TYR A 102 -14.81 -10.43 -8.45
N GLN A 103 -14.64 -9.46 -9.33
CA GLN A 103 -15.52 -9.24 -10.49
C GLN A 103 -15.42 -10.37 -11.51
N GLU A 104 -14.26 -11.00 -11.64
CA GLU A 104 -14.02 -12.14 -12.53
C GLU A 104 -14.51 -13.48 -11.97
N ASP A 105 -15.10 -13.47 -10.77
CA ASP A 105 -15.61 -14.65 -10.05
C ASP A 105 -14.53 -15.71 -9.77
N THR A 106 -13.32 -15.28 -9.45
CA THR A 106 -12.18 -16.14 -9.08
C THR A 106 -11.76 -15.90 -7.64
N GLU A 107 -11.05 -16.87 -7.04
CA GLU A 107 -10.35 -16.62 -5.78
C GLU A 107 -9.22 -15.61 -5.98
N ASN A 108 -8.88 -14.89 -4.92
CA ASN A 108 -7.81 -13.89 -4.97
C ASN A 108 -6.41 -14.57 -4.88
N ASP A 109 -5.99 -15.15 -5.99
CA ASP A 109 -4.65 -15.71 -6.18
C ASP A 109 -3.63 -14.68 -6.69
N TYR A 110 -4.09 -13.43 -6.91
CA TYR A 110 -3.34 -12.27 -7.39
C TYR A 110 -2.88 -12.35 -8.86
N ASP A 111 -3.00 -13.50 -9.53
CA ASP A 111 -2.41 -13.75 -10.85
C ASP A 111 -3.02 -12.88 -11.97
N GLN A 112 -4.26 -12.41 -11.79
CA GLN A 112 -4.96 -11.59 -12.79
C GLN A 112 -4.89 -10.10 -12.53
N ILE A 113 -4.38 -9.65 -11.37
CA ILE A 113 -4.40 -8.24 -10.99
C ILE A 113 -3.39 -7.44 -11.81
N ARG A 114 -3.90 -6.55 -12.68
CA ARG A 114 -3.12 -5.69 -13.57
C ARG A 114 -3.55 -4.23 -13.51
N SER A 115 -4.32 -3.87 -12.51
CA SER A 115 -4.80 -2.52 -12.26
C SER A 115 -4.66 -2.14 -10.79
N LEU A 116 -4.72 -0.85 -10.49
CA LEU A 116 -4.68 -0.28 -9.15
C LEU A 116 -5.98 0.48 -8.90
N VAL A 117 -6.45 0.49 -7.67
CA VAL A 117 -7.64 1.25 -7.24
C VAL A 117 -7.20 2.60 -6.70
N VAL A 118 -8.01 3.64 -6.91
CA VAL A 118 -7.75 4.99 -6.41
C VAL A 118 -8.95 5.49 -5.61
N PHE A 119 -8.67 5.95 -4.39
CA PHE A 119 -9.61 6.67 -3.53
C PHE A 119 -9.05 8.04 -3.15
N SER A 120 -9.91 8.99 -2.76
CA SER A 120 -9.43 10.20 -2.11
C SER A 120 -10.39 10.68 -1.03
N THR A 121 -9.87 11.47 -0.09
CA THR A 121 -10.65 12.12 0.95
C THR A 121 -10.08 13.50 1.28
N ASP A 122 -10.92 14.38 1.81
CA ASP A 122 -10.52 15.65 2.40
C ASP A 122 -10.89 15.76 3.89
N ASP A 123 -11.55 14.72 4.43
CA ASP A 123 -11.99 14.70 5.83
C ASP A 123 -11.75 13.38 6.56
N MET A 124 -11.10 12.39 5.92
CA MET A 124 -10.73 11.05 6.42
C MET A 124 -11.90 10.10 6.69
N VAL A 125 -13.11 10.49 6.36
CA VAL A 125 -14.34 9.71 6.60
C VAL A 125 -15.13 9.52 5.31
N ASN A 126 -15.28 10.57 4.54
CA ASN A 126 -15.94 10.52 3.25
C ASN A 126 -14.90 10.27 2.15
N TRP A 127 -15.07 9.18 1.42
CA TRP A 127 -14.11 8.72 0.44
C TRP A 127 -14.72 8.71 -0.95
N ILE A 128 -14.02 9.31 -1.89
CA ILE A 128 -14.35 9.30 -3.32
C ILE A 128 -13.63 8.12 -3.96
N TYR A 129 -14.35 7.26 -4.65
CA TYR A 129 -13.79 6.22 -5.49
C TYR A 129 -13.57 6.76 -6.91
N HIS A 130 -12.34 6.88 -7.36
CA HIS A 130 -11.97 7.40 -8.69
C HIS A 130 -11.89 6.33 -9.76
N GLY A 131 -12.25 5.10 -9.46
CA GLY A 131 -12.05 3.98 -10.38
C GLY A 131 -10.66 3.38 -10.26
N ARG A 132 -10.12 2.96 -11.38
CA ARG A 132 -8.86 2.21 -11.42
C ARG A 132 -7.90 2.73 -12.47
N ILE A 133 -6.62 2.58 -12.20
CA ILE A 133 -5.53 2.81 -13.15
C ILE A 133 -5.26 1.47 -13.84
N GLU A 134 -5.49 1.38 -15.13
CA GLU A 134 -5.28 0.19 -15.95
C GLU A 134 -3.80 0.03 -16.29
N VAL A 135 -3.00 -0.33 -15.29
CA VAL A 135 -1.54 -0.42 -15.43
C VAL A 135 -1.13 -1.39 -16.55
N GLY A 136 -1.88 -2.48 -16.74
CA GLY A 136 -1.63 -3.44 -17.79
C GLY A 136 -1.84 -2.91 -19.21
N GLU A 137 -2.64 -1.86 -19.38
CA GLU A 137 -2.80 -1.16 -20.66
C GLU A 137 -1.71 -0.12 -20.87
N ILE A 138 -1.34 0.59 -19.78
CA ILE A 138 -0.29 1.62 -19.77
C ILE A 138 1.09 0.99 -20.00
N ALA A 139 1.37 -0.13 -19.33
CA ALA A 139 2.63 -0.87 -19.34
C ALA A 139 2.41 -2.33 -19.78
N PRO A 140 2.16 -2.61 -21.05
CA PRO A 140 1.73 -3.95 -21.52
C PRO A 140 2.78 -5.07 -21.32
N TRP A 141 4.00 -4.73 -20.91
CA TRP A 141 5.06 -5.68 -20.61
C TRP A 141 4.91 -6.37 -19.23
N ILE A 142 4.00 -5.89 -18.38
CA ILE A 142 3.83 -6.42 -17.02
C ILE A 142 3.04 -7.73 -17.00
N ALA A 143 3.32 -8.57 -16.01
CA ALA A 143 2.45 -9.68 -15.61
C ALA A 143 1.36 -9.17 -14.65
N ASN A 144 1.75 -8.41 -13.63
CA ASN A 144 0.87 -7.93 -12.57
C ASN A 144 1.18 -6.48 -12.18
N SER A 145 0.26 -5.85 -11.43
CA SER A 145 0.47 -4.59 -10.73
C SER A 145 -0.01 -4.71 -9.30
N TRP A 146 0.92 -5.00 -8.38
CA TRP A 146 0.65 -5.16 -6.95
C TRP A 146 1.35 -4.09 -6.14
N ALA A 147 0.93 -3.94 -4.89
CA ALA A 147 1.60 -3.17 -3.85
C ALA A 147 2.23 -1.86 -4.37
N PRO A 148 1.40 -0.88 -4.73
CA PRO A 148 1.91 0.40 -5.22
C PRO A 148 2.62 1.19 -4.13
N SER A 149 3.56 2.05 -4.53
CA SER A 149 4.12 3.11 -3.68
C SER A 149 4.23 4.40 -4.48
N ILE A 150 3.64 5.48 -3.98
CA ILE A 150 3.57 6.76 -4.68
C ILE A 150 4.34 7.86 -3.96
N THR A 151 4.93 8.73 -4.73
CA THR A 151 5.46 10.02 -4.28
C THR A 151 5.23 11.09 -5.33
N SER A 152 5.37 12.35 -4.94
CA SER A 152 5.26 13.48 -5.87
C SER A 152 6.24 14.59 -5.52
N ARG A 153 6.56 15.40 -6.51
CA ARG A 153 7.30 16.65 -6.32
C ARG A 153 7.01 17.61 -7.46
N VAL A 154 7.26 18.90 -7.22
CA VAL A 154 7.25 19.90 -8.28
C VAL A 154 8.55 19.81 -9.08
N GLU A 155 8.43 19.64 -10.40
CA GLU A 155 9.57 19.55 -11.33
C GLU A 155 9.93 20.91 -11.94
N GLU A 156 10.97 20.93 -12.78
CA GLU A 156 11.50 22.16 -13.41
C GLU A 156 10.47 22.88 -14.32
N ASP A 157 9.47 22.16 -14.82
CA ASP A 157 8.36 22.71 -15.61
C ASP A 157 7.30 23.43 -14.76
N GLY A 158 7.44 23.39 -13.42
CA GLY A 158 6.52 24.00 -12.46
C GLY A 158 5.28 23.18 -12.16
N LEU A 159 5.15 21.98 -12.75
CA LEU A 159 4.05 21.06 -12.47
C LEU A 159 4.43 20.07 -11.35
N THR A 160 3.43 19.61 -10.63
CA THR A 160 3.59 18.46 -9.74
C THR A 160 3.60 17.19 -10.58
N HIS A 161 4.67 16.41 -10.47
CA HIS A 161 4.79 15.10 -11.09
C HIS A 161 4.58 14.03 -10.02
N PHE A 162 3.78 13.04 -10.35
CA PHE A 162 3.53 11.85 -9.54
C PHE A 162 4.30 10.67 -10.11
N TYR A 163 4.94 9.92 -9.23
CA TYR A 163 5.70 8.72 -9.55
C TYR A 163 5.10 7.55 -8.78
N LEU A 164 4.44 6.65 -9.48
CA LEU A 164 3.76 5.50 -8.90
C LEU A 164 4.53 4.22 -9.26
N TYR A 165 5.24 3.70 -8.29
CA TYR A 165 5.96 2.43 -8.41
C TYR A 165 5.01 1.30 -8.05
N PHE A 166 5.21 0.13 -8.65
CA PHE A 166 4.38 -1.05 -8.40
C PHE A 166 5.19 -2.33 -8.55
N ALA A 167 4.78 -3.39 -7.87
CA ALA A 167 5.35 -4.70 -8.02
C ALA A 167 4.81 -5.41 -9.26
N ASN A 168 5.69 -5.83 -10.17
CA ASN A 168 5.36 -6.76 -11.25
C ASN A 168 5.53 -8.19 -10.75
N SER A 169 4.65 -8.64 -9.85
CA SER A 169 4.83 -9.84 -9.03
C SER A 169 6.24 -9.91 -8.42
N GLY A 170 6.78 -11.08 -8.15
CA GLY A 170 8.17 -11.24 -7.72
C GLY A 170 9.23 -10.99 -8.78
N GLN A 171 8.88 -10.48 -9.97
CA GLN A 171 9.79 -10.34 -11.12
C GLN A 171 10.50 -8.99 -11.17
N GLY A 172 9.96 -7.96 -10.50
CA GLY A 172 10.55 -6.64 -10.51
C GLY A 172 9.61 -5.53 -10.07
N VAL A 173 10.09 -4.30 -10.23
CA VAL A 173 9.35 -3.07 -9.94
C VAL A 173 9.22 -2.25 -11.22
N GLY A 174 7.99 -1.85 -11.53
CA GLY A 174 7.67 -0.89 -12.57
C GLY A 174 7.44 0.50 -12.00
N VAL A 175 7.38 1.51 -12.86
CA VAL A 175 7.02 2.88 -12.50
C VAL A 175 6.23 3.52 -13.62
N ILE A 176 5.11 4.14 -13.27
CA ILE A 176 4.32 4.99 -14.15
C ILE A 176 4.27 6.42 -13.59
N THR A 177 4.07 7.38 -14.46
CA THR A 177 4.10 8.80 -14.11
C THR A 177 2.90 9.55 -14.66
N SER A 178 2.49 10.60 -13.93
CA SER A 178 1.45 11.54 -14.36
C SER A 178 1.70 12.92 -13.76
N THR A 179 1.01 13.94 -14.24
CA THR A 179 0.88 15.27 -13.61
C THR A 179 -0.48 15.46 -12.93
N ASP A 180 -1.32 14.44 -12.96
CA ASP A 180 -2.60 14.36 -12.26
C ASP A 180 -2.63 13.11 -11.37
N PRO A 181 -3.15 13.18 -10.12
CA PRO A 181 -3.14 12.03 -9.21
C PRO A 181 -4.08 10.89 -9.63
N VAL A 182 -5.04 11.14 -10.53
CA VAL A 182 -6.07 10.17 -10.92
C VAL A 182 -5.86 9.65 -12.34
N GLU A 183 -5.52 10.51 -13.28
CA GLU A 183 -5.50 10.21 -14.71
C GLU A 183 -4.21 10.62 -15.42
N GLY A 184 -4.14 10.40 -16.73
CA GLY A 184 -2.98 10.82 -17.54
C GLY A 184 -1.71 10.00 -17.31
N TRP A 185 -1.81 8.83 -16.70
CA TRP A 185 -0.69 7.96 -16.40
C TRP A 185 -0.01 7.42 -17.66
N SER A 186 1.30 7.36 -17.65
CA SER A 186 2.14 6.86 -18.74
C SER A 186 3.30 6.02 -18.22
N ASP A 187 3.79 5.09 -19.03
CA ASP A 187 4.99 4.30 -18.78
C ASP A 187 6.20 4.97 -19.46
N PRO A 188 7.05 5.71 -18.71
CA PRO A 188 8.17 6.44 -19.31
C PRO A 188 9.34 5.54 -19.70
N LEU A 189 9.40 4.31 -19.17
CA LEU A 189 10.53 3.40 -19.39
C LEU A 189 10.24 2.33 -20.45
N GLY A 190 8.98 1.90 -20.61
CA GLY A 190 8.62 0.76 -21.45
C GLY A 190 9.22 -0.58 -20.99
N LYS A 191 9.67 -0.67 -19.73
CA LYS A 191 10.35 -1.82 -19.14
C LYS A 191 10.41 -1.67 -17.61
N PRO A 192 10.70 -2.77 -16.87
CA PRO A 192 10.88 -2.65 -15.42
C PRO A 192 12.07 -1.75 -15.06
N LEU A 193 11.90 -0.96 -14.00
CA LEU A 193 12.98 -0.21 -13.36
C LEU A 193 13.92 -1.17 -12.60
N VAL A 194 13.36 -2.09 -11.83
CA VAL A 194 14.08 -3.18 -11.16
C VAL A 194 13.60 -4.50 -11.75
N TYR A 195 14.52 -5.45 -11.97
CA TYR A 195 14.17 -6.77 -12.48
C TYR A 195 15.00 -7.86 -11.80
N GLN A 196 14.47 -9.10 -11.78
CA GLN A 196 15.17 -10.25 -11.23
C GLN A 196 16.57 -10.41 -11.83
N ASN A 197 17.54 -10.76 -10.98
CA ASN A 197 18.94 -10.94 -11.36
C ASN A 197 19.63 -9.69 -11.92
N MET A 198 19.05 -8.50 -11.69
CA MET A 198 19.72 -7.24 -12.01
C MET A 198 21.09 -7.18 -11.28
N PRO A 199 22.16 -6.67 -11.92
CA PRO A 199 23.44 -6.46 -11.25
C PRO A 199 23.27 -5.67 -9.94
N GLY A 200 23.89 -6.14 -8.86
CA GLY A 200 23.76 -5.54 -7.53
C GLY A 200 22.65 -6.09 -6.64
N LEU A 201 21.67 -6.84 -7.18
CA LEU A 201 20.57 -7.45 -6.41
C LEU A 201 20.95 -8.80 -5.78
N LYS A 202 22.15 -8.91 -5.28
CA LYS A 202 22.58 -10.14 -4.58
C LYS A 202 21.66 -10.40 -3.37
N ASN A 203 21.24 -11.66 -3.21
CA ASN A 203 20.32 -12.12 -2.14
C ASN A 203 18.91 -11.49 -2.14
N CYS A 204 18.45 -10.95 -3.26
CA CYS A 204 17.08 -10.51 -3.43
C CYS A 204 16.42 -11.30 -4.57
N PRO A 205 15.90 -12.50 -4.31
CA PRO A 205 15.39 -13.39 -5.36
C PRO A 205 14.10 -12.91 -6.00
N ALA A 206 13.29 -12.15 -5.24
CA ALA A 206 12.04 -11.59 -5.68
C ALA A 206 12.00 -10.09 -5.33
N PRO A 207 12.48 -9.20 -6.22
CA PRO A 207 12.41 -7.77 -6.01
C PRO A 207 10.99 -7.26 -6.27
N PHE A 208 10.17 -7.10 -5.23
CA PHE A 208 8.82 -6.58 -5.30
C PHE A 208 8.51 -5.72 -4.07
N ASP A 209 7.27 -5.27 -3.89
CA ASP A 209 6.81 -4.37 -2.83
C ASP A 209 7.72 -3.14 -2.70
N PRO A 210 7.63 -2.20 -3.66
CA PRO A 210 8.42 -0.97 -3.59
C PRO A 210 7.91 -0.06 -2.49
N GLY A 211 8.85 0.62 -1.80
CA GLY A 211 8.56 1.74 -0.89
C GLY A 211 9.38 2.95 -1.32
N VAL A 212 8.74 4.01 -1.81
CA VAL A 212 9.40 5.22 -2.30
C VAL A 212 9.17 6.40 -1.38
N VAL A 213 10.22 7.22 -1.18
CA VAL A 213 10.10 8.48 -0.45
C VAL A 213 11.05 9.52 -1.03
N ILE A 214 10.72 10.79 -0.87
CA ILE A 214 11.60 11.92 -1.14
C ILE A 214 12.00 12.57 0.19
N ASP A 215 13.30 12.79 0.40
CA ASP A 215 13.81 13.45 1.60
C ASP A 215 13.73 14.99 1.52
N ASP A 216 14.08 15.68 2.62
CA ASP A 216 14.05 17.14 2.70
C ASP A 216 14.98 17.85 1.69
N ASN A 217 15.91 17.14 1.07
CA ASN A 217 16.81 17.65 0.03
C ASN A 217 16.25 17.41 -1.39
N GLY A 218 15.04 16.84 -1.50
CA GLY A 218 14.43 16.50 -2.77
C GLY A 218 15.02 15.24 -3.42
N VAL A 219 15.78 14.44 -2.66
CA VAL A 219 16.37 13.18 -3.15
C VAL A 219 15.38 12.05 -3.01
N GLY A 220 15.16 11.33 -4.11
CA GLY A 220 14.32 10.15 -4.13
C GLY A 220 15.06 8.91 -3.62
N TRP A 221 14.36 8.08 -2.87
CA TRP A 221 14.83 6.82 -2.29
C TRP A 221 13.82 5.73 -2.56
N LEU A 222 14.30 4.53 -2.90
CA LEU A 222 13.47 3.37 -3.16
C LEU A 222 13.97 2.19 -2.32
N ALA A 223 13.08 1.58 -1.55
CA ALA A 223 13.31 0.29 -0.92
C ALA A 223 12.40 -0.76 -1.57
N PHE A 224 12.81 -2.02 -1.56
CA PHE A 224 12.02 -3.14 -2.09
C PHE A 224 12.62 -4.47 -1.66
N GLY A 225 11.84 -5.55 -1.78
CA GLY A 225 12.34 -6.90 -1.59
C GLY A 225 11.23 -7.89 -1.28
N GLY A 226 11.50 -9.16 -1.59
CA GLY A 226 10.66 -10.28 -1.22
C GLY A 226 11.50 -11.45 -0.73
N GLY A 227 11.16 -11.93 0.45
CA GLY A 227 11.73 -13.09 1.10
C GLY A 227 10.91 -14.34 0.89
N THR A 228 11.08 -15.31 1.77
CA THR A 228 10.26 -16.51 1.83
C THR A 228 9.40 -16.51 3.09
N THR A 229 8.17 -16.96 2.96
CA THR A 229 7.23 -17.09 4.09
C THR A 229 7.63 -18.21 5.07
N ASN A 230 8.56 -19.07 4.69
CA ASN A 230 8.84 -20.32 5.41
C ASN A 230 10.23 -20.44 6.02
N GLU A 231 11.16 -19.56 5.65
CA GLU A 231 12.56 -19.69 6.06
C GLU A 231 13.28 -18.34 6.18
N SER A 232 12.57 -17.28 6.55
CA SER A 232 13.21 -15.97 6.73
C SER A 232 14.16 -16.01 7.92
N PRO A 233 15.45 -15.77 7.72
CA PRO A 233 16.42 -15.76 8.81
C PRO A 233 16.27 -14.48 9.65
N ILE A 234 16.76 -14.55 10.89
CA ILE A 234 16.83 -13.38 11.78
C ILE A 234 17.67 -12.25 11.16
N HIS A 235 18.67 -12.57 10.35
CA HIS A 235 19.48 -11.64 9.56
C HIS A 235 19.22 -11.84 8.06
N SER A 236 18.11 -11.31 7.59
CA SER A 236 17.64 -11.61 6.24
C SER A 236 18.49 -10.99 5.13
N LYS A 237 18.87 -9.71 5.22
CA LYS A 237 19.63 -8.97 4.19
C LYS A 237 19.03 -9.06 2.77
N VAL A 238 17.78 -9.48 2.65
CA VAL A 238 17.02 -9.57 1.40
C VAL A 238 16.59 -8.19 0.91
N PRO A 239 15.96 -7.35 1.75
CA PRO A 239 15.49 -6.05 1.28
C PRO A 239 16.65 -5.15 0.89
N LYS A 240 16.39 -4.31 -0.10
CA LYS A 240 17.33 -3.35 -0.66
C LYS A 240 16.81 -1.94 -0.50
N VAL A 241 17.73 -1.01 -0.36
CA VAL A 241 17.50 0.42 -0.52
C VAL A 241 18.49 0.99 -1.52
N VAL A 242 18.05 1.99 -2.29
CA VAL A 242 18.84 2.64 -3.32
C VAL A 242 18.43 4.12 -3.41
N ARG A 243 19.37 4.97 -3.74
CA ARG A 243 19.09 6.36 -4.12
C ARG A 243 18.68 6.40 -5.59
N LEU A 244 17.56 7.05 -5.85
CA LEU A 244 17.07 7.29 -7.20
C LEU A 244 17.85 8.42 -7.86
N GLY A 245 17.93 8.38 -9.19
CA GLY A 245 18.39 9.50 -9.99
C GLY A 245 17.45 10.69 -9.90
N LYS A 246 17.88 11.85 -10.38
CA LYS A 246 17.07 13.08 -10.40
C LYS A 246 15.76 12.92 -11.18
N ASP A 247 15.75 12.03 -12.16
CA ASP A 247 14.57 11.71 -12.97
C ASP A 247 13.57 10.81 -12.28
N MET A 248 13.88 10.29 -11.09
CA MET A 248 13.09 9.29 -10.37
C MET A 248 12.90 7.96 -11.14
N LEU A 249 13.59 7.79 -12.26
CA LEU A 249 13.46 6.68 -13.22
C LEU A 249 14.77 5.91 -13.43
N SER A 250 15.80 6.26 -12.68
CA SER A 250 17.14 5.66 -12.71
C SER A 250 17.72 5.56 -11.29
N PHE A 251 18.93 5.01 -11.16
CA PHE A 251 19.63 4.88 -9.87
C PHE A 251 20.88 5.73 -9.85
N ASP A 252 21.12 6.37 -8.71
CA ASP A 252 22.30 7.23 -8.42
C ASP A 252 23.14 6.67 -7.27
N SER A 253 22.97 5.40 -6.93
CA SER A 253 23.81 4.66 -5.99
C SER A 253 23.80 3.17 -6.29
N GLU A 254 24.68 2.43 -5.61
CA GLU A 254 24.58 0.98 -5.50
C GLU A 254 23.41 0.59 -4.59
N PHE A 255 22.91 -0.65 -4.75
CA PHE A 255 21.91 -1.23 -3.86
C PHE A 255 22.54 -1.63 -2.53
N VAL A 256 21.96 -1.20 -1.43
CA VAL A 256 22.38 -1.54 -0.07
C VAL A 256 21.37 -2.49 0.56
N SER A 257 21.86 -3.56 1.19
CA SER A 257 21.00 -4.49 1.93
C SER A 257 20.60 -3.94 3.28
N ILE A 258 19.33 -4.08 3.64
CA ILE A 258 18.84 -3.83 4.99
C ILE A 258 18.78 -5.17 5.74
N ASP A 259 19.39 -5.25 6.91
CA ASP A 259 19.40 -6.46 7.73
C ASP A 259 18.14 -6.51 8.61
N ALA A 260 16.98 -6.74 7.96
CA ALA A 260 15.66 -6.71 8.57
C ALA A 260 15.29 -8.08 9.17
N PRO A 261 15.08 -8.18 10.51
CA PRO A 261 14.78 -9.45 11.17
C PRO A 261 13.55 -10.15 10.61
N TYR A 262 13.71 -11.42 10.24
CA TYR A 262 12.63 -12.25 9.71
C TYR A 262 11.84 -11.63 8.55
N PHE A 263 12.50 -10.80 7.74
CA PHE A 263 11.87 -10.12 6.61
C PHE A 263 11.16 -11.10 5.67
N CYS A 264 9.94 -10.78 5.30
CA CYS A 264 9.15 -11.49 4.31
C CYS A 264 8.81 -10.60 3.11
N GLU A 265 8.04 -9.53 3.33
CA GLU A 265 7.45 -8.69 2.26
C GLU A 265 7.00 -7.33 2.78
N ALA A 266 6.18 -6.61 1.99
CA ALA A 266 5.52 -5.35 2.36
C ALA A 266 6.50 -4.23 2.72
N SER A 267 7.53 -4.05 1.89
CA SER A 267 8.50 -2.97 2.06
C SER A 267 7.86 -1.60 1.88
N GLU A 268 8.03 -0.71 2.84
CA GLU A 268 7.68 0.69 2.76
C GLU A 268 8.84 1.55 3.29
N LEU A 269 9.02 2.74 2.72
CA LEU A 269 10.05 3.68 3.16
C LEU A 269 9.42 5.03 3.44
N ASN A 270 9.64 5.54 4.64
CA ASN A 270 9.12 6.84 5.08
C ASN A 270 10.27 7.72 5.54
N TYR A 271 10.13 9.03 5.37
CA TYR A 271 11.09 10.02 5.85
C TYR A 271 10.38 11.02 6.75
N ILE A 272 10.75 11.04 8.03
CA ILE A 272 10.07 11.84 9.06
C ILE A 272 11.13 12.49 9.93
N ASP A 273 11.10 13.82 10.03
CA ASP A 273 11.97 14.62 10.88
C ASP A 273 13.48 14.25 10.75
N GLY A 274 13.93 14.09 9.50
CA GLY A 274 15.33 13.79 9.20
C GLY A 274 15.73 12.32 9.41
N THR A 275 14.77 11.42 9.57
CA THR A 275 15.01 10.01 9.80
C THR A 275 14.22 9.16 8.81
N PHE A 276 14.88 8.17 8.23
CA PHE A 276 14.23 7.13 7.41
C PHE A 276 13.67 6.05 8.31
N TYR A 277 12.42 5.67 8.05
CA TYR A 277 11.73 4.54 8.64
C TYR A 277 11.45 3.53 7.54
N TYR A 278 12.12 2.40 7.59
CA TYR A 278 11.83 1.26 6.74
C TYR A 278 10.88 0.33 7.47
N THR A 279 9.70 0.11 6.92
CA THR A 279 8.69 -0.80 7.47
C THR A 279 8.53 -2.02 6.58
N TYR A 280 8.16 -3.16 7.18
CA TYR A 280 8.04 -4.42 6.47
C TYR A 280 7.20 -5.43 7.24
N CYS A 281 6.62 -6.40 6.55
CA CYS A 281 5.98 -7.56 7.16
C CYS A 281 7.04 -8.64 7.45
N ASN A 282 7.03 -9.14 8.67
CA ASN A 282 7.89 -10.26 9.03
C ASN A 282 7.26 -11.60 8.61
N ASP A 283 8.02 -12.66 8.82
CA ASP A 283 7.64 -14.04 8.51
C ASP A 283 6.23 -14.43 9.03
N TRP A 284 5.53 -15.21 8.25
CA TRP A 284 4.19 -15.71 8.56
C TRP A 284 4.19 -16.89 9.53
N GLN A 285 5.37 -17.38 9.90
CA GLN A 285 5.52 -18.49 10.83
C GLN A 285 6.17 -18.05 12.14
N ASP A 286 5.83 -18.72 13.24
CA ASP A 286 6.55 -18.55 14.50
C ASP A 286 7.91 -19.23 14.41
N ARG A 287 8.99 -18.45 14.44
CA ARG A 287 10.37 -18.90 14.31
C ARG A 287 11.02 -19.29 15.65
N GLY A 288 10.32 -19.90 16.52
CA GLY A 288 10.91 -20.57 17.67
C GLY A 288 11.78 -19.66 18.54
N LYS A 289 13.04 -20.05 18.78
CA LYS A 289 13.86 -19.47 19.86
C LYS A 289 14.96 -18.50 19.41
N GLU A 290 15.22 -18.38 18.13
CA GLU A 290 16.28 -17.51 17.63
C GLU A 290 15.87 -16.05 17.74
N TRP A 291 16.48 -15.33 18.68
CA TRP A 291 16.31 -13.90 18.83
C TRP A 291 17.52 -13.31 19.57
N ASP A 292 18.20 -12.37 18.95
CA ASP A 292 19.45 -11.77 19.45
C ASP A 292 19.42 -10.23 19.53
N TYR A 293 18.24 -9.62 19.40
CA TYR A 293 18.06 -8.17 19.62
C TYR A 293 17.74 -7.88 21.07
N ASP A 294 18.79 -7.60 21.84
CA ASP A 294 18.67 -7.30 23.29
C ASP A 294 17.73 -6.12 23.57
N GLY A 295 16.81 -6.34 24.50
CA GLY A 295 15.88 -5.29 24.95
C GLY A 295 14.68 -5.02 24.04
N ILE A 296 14.60 -5.66 22.85
CA ILE A 296 13.49 -5.53 21.93
C ILE A 296 12.75 -6.87 21.83
N ALA A 297 11.43 -6.86 21.97
CA ALA A 297 10.65 -8.09 21.87
C ALA A 297 10.70 -8.70 20.47
N LYS A 298 10.77 -10.02 20.39
CA LYS A 298 10.62 -10.76 19.15
C LYS A 298 9.24 -10.43 18.54
N PRO A 299 9.17 -10.07 17.24
CA PRO A 299 7.89 -9.75 16.63
C PRO A 299 6.99 -10.99 16.54
N PRO A 300 5.67 -10.84 16.74
CA PRO A 300 4.72 -11.88 16.38
C PRO A 300 4.78 -12.18 14.87
N LYS A 301 4.37 -13.39 14.48
CA LYS A 301 4.32 -13.76 13.05
C LYS A 301 3.42 -12.81 12.26
N CYS A 302 3.81 -12.53 11.02
CA CYS A 302 3.08 -11.67 10.08
C CYS A 302 2.65 -10.33 10.68
N SER A 303 3.49 -9.74 11.55
CA SER A 303 3.31 -8.38 12.05
C SER A 303 4.19 -7.41 11.28
N MET A 304 3.79 -6.15 11.23
CA MET A 304 4.63 -5.10 10.67
C MET A 304 5.67 -4.68 11.70
N ALA A 305 6.91 -4.62 11.25
CA ALA A 305 8.07 -4.19 12.02
C ALA A 305 8.78 -3.03 11.31
N TYR A 306 9.67 -2.34 12.02
CA TYR A 306 10.37 -1.21 11.42
C TYR A 306 11.82 -1.08 11.87
N MET A 307 12.59 -0.47 10.99
CA MET A 307 13.97 -0.06 11.22
C MET A 307 14.14 1.42 10.93
N THR A 308 15.11 2.05 11.56
CA THR A 308 15.41 3.47 11.36
C THR A 308 16.87 3.72 11.03
N THR A 309 17.13 4.77 10.24
CA THR A 309 18.46 5.31 9.95
C THR A 309 18.40 6.76 9.54
N LYS A 310 19.54 7.45 9.60
CA LYS A 310 19.76 8.75 8.95
C LYS A 310 20.67 8.67 7.72
N THR A 311 21.25 7.51 7.46
CA THR A 311 22.24 7.26 6.40
C THR A 311 21.90 5.97 5.67
N PRO A 312 20.88 5.94 4.80
CA PRO A 312 20.31 4.70 4.25
C PRO A 312 21.30 3.87 3.41
N LEU A 313 22.36 4.49 2.87
CA LEU A 313 23.40 3.76 2.12
C LEU A 313 24.49 3.14 3.02
N ASP A 314 24.44 3.34 4.32
CA ASP A 314 25.28 2.64 5.29
C ASP A 314 24.50 1.47 5.89
N ALA A 315 24.82 0.23 5.46
CA ALA A 315 24.11 -0.97 5.88
C ALA A 315 24.11 -1.18 7.40
N ASP A 316 25.19 -0.76 8.09
CA ASP A 316 25.35 -0.93 9.53
C ASP A 316 24.61 0.15 10.35
N SER A 317 24.12 1.19 9.68
CA SER A 317 23.39 2.31 10.31
C SER A 317 21.94 1.96 10.65
N TRP A 318 21.35 0.98 9.98
CA TRP A 318 19.97 0.57 10.21
C TRP A 318 19.78 -0.07 11.58
N LYS A 319 18.83 0.44 12.35
CA LYS A 319 18.52 -0.06 13.71
C LYS A 319 17.10 -0.58 13.76
N TYR A 320 16.97 -1.84 14.17
CA TYR A 320 15.68 -2.47 14.43
C TYR A 320 15.02 -1.82 15.67
N GLN A 321 13.74 -1.47 15.55
CA GLN A 321 12.98 -0.77 16.58
C GLN A 321 11.86 -1.63 17.18
N GLY A 322 11.47 -2.72 16.52
CA GLY A 322 10.41 -3.61 16.98
C GLY A 322 9.25 -3.74 16.02
N ALA A 323 8.24 -4.49 16.43
CA ALA A 323 6.95 -4.53 15.75
C ALA A 323 6.09 -3.33 16.17
N TYR A 324 5.27 -2.81 15.24
CA TYR A 324 4.38 -1.68 15.51
C TYR A 324 2.92 -1.95 15.15
N PHE A 325 2.64 -2.99 14.32
CA PHE A 325 1.28 -3.30 13.92
C PHE A 325 1.08 -4.81 13.82
N TYR A 326 0.10 -5.33 14.56
CA TYR A 326 -0.21 -6.76 14.54
C TYR A 326 -0.98 -7.16 13.28
N ASN A 327 -0.91 -8.46 12.95
CA ASN A 327 -1.84 -9.04 11.99
C ASN A 327 -3.27 -8.93 12.52
N SER A 328 -4.21 -8.56 11.65
CA SER A 328 -5.61 -8.35 12.05
C SER A 328 -6.29 -9.63 12.56
N GLY A 329 -5.84 -10.80 12.13
CA GLY A 329 -6.35 -12.09 12.61
C GLY A 329 -5.68 -12.63 13.88
N GLU A 330 -4.65 -11.96 14.42
CA GLU A 330 -3.98 -12.37 15.64
C GLU A 330 -4.68 -11.82 16.90
N ASN A 331 -4.92 -12.68 17.87
CA ASN A 331 -5.67 -12.35 19.09
C ASN A 331 -4.87 -11.64 20.18
N SER A 332 -3.63 -11.26 19.92
CA SER A 332 -2.73 -10.77 20.96
C SER A 332 -3.09 -9.39 21.53
N THR A 333 -3.95 -8.63 20.86
CA THR A 333 -4.35 -7.26 21.27
C THR A 333 -5.85 -7.07 21.46
N GLY A 334 -6.61 -8.13 21.47
CA GLY A 334 -8.06 -8.06 21.50
C GLY A 334 -8.63 -8.33 20.11
N ASN A 335 -9.39 -9.35 20.03
CA ASN A 335 -10.00 -9.90 18.83
C ASN A 335 -10.69 -8.80 18.01
N SER A 336 -10.12 -8.42 16.86
CA SER A 336 -10.78 -7.57 15.88
C SER A 336 -12.01 -8.26 15.27
N GLY A 337 -12.11 -9.59 15.39
CA GLY A 337 -13.09 -10.41 14.71
C GLY A 337 -12.86 -10.51 13.20
N MET A 338 -11.65 -10.20 12.74
CA MET A 338 -11.26 -10.26 11.34
C MET A 338 -10.48 -11.53 11.05
N THR A 339 -10.65 -12.08 9.86
CA THR A 339 -9.90 -13.24 9.39
C THR A 339 -8.43 -12.91 9.21
N TRP A 340 -7.56 -13.88 9.45
CA TRP A 340 -6.12 -13.75 9.22
C TRP A 340 -5.82 -13.67 7.71
N GLY A 341 -4.98 -12.72 7.33
CA GLY A 341 -4.49 -12.53 5.97
C GLY A 341 -3.02 -12.10 5.99
N ASN A 342 -2.46 -11.73 4.84
CA ASN A 342 -1.18 -11.03 4.81
C ASN A 342 -1.32 -9.63 5.44
N ASN A 343 -0.21 -8.92 5.62
CA ASN A 343 -0.20 -7.64 6.32
C ASN A 343 0.66 -6.64 5.56
N HIS A 344 0.09 -5.48 5.27
CA HIS A 344 0.77 -4.39 4.61
C HIS A 344 0.20 -3.07 5.13
N THR A 345 1.07 -2.10 5.46
CA THR A 345 0.67 -0.82 6.02
C THR A 345 1.41 0.31 5.35
N HIS A 346 0.80 1.49 5.36
CA HIS A 346 1.37 2.74 4.87
C HIS A 346 1.21 3.83 5.93
N PHE A 347 2.25 4.66 6.13
CA PHE A 347 2.19 5.82 7.01
C PHE A 347 1.72 7.03 6.20
N ALA A 348 0.60 7.60 6.57
CA ALA A 348 0.08 8.82 5.97
C ALA A 348 0.10 9.95 7.00
N LYS A 349 0.56 11.11 6.58
CA LYS A 349 0.40 12.34 7.36
C LYS A 349 -0.55 13.26 6.62
N TYR A 350 -1.66 13.62 7.25
CA TYR A 350 -2.65 14.48 6.63
C TYR A 350 -3.18 15.50 7.66
N GLN A 351 -3.16 16.79 7.29
CA GLN A 351 -3.53 17.90 8.17
C GLN A 351 -2.85 17.85 9.56
N GLY A 352 -1.58 17.46 9.59
CA GLY A 352 -0.78 17.38 10.82
C GLY A 352 -1.03 16.17 11.71
N VAL A 353 -1.93 15.27 11.32
CA VAL A 353 -2.23 14.03 12.03
C VAL A 353 -1.56 12.85 11.32
N ASN A 354 -1.00 11.92 12.10
CA ASN A 354 -0.42 10.70 11.58
C ASN A 354 -1.46 9.57 11.57
N TYR A 355 -1.60 8.93 10.41
CA TYR A 355 -2.50 7.80 10.17
C TYR A 355 -1.70 6.59 9.71
N ILE A 356 -2.25 5.42 9.97
CA ILE A 356 -1.83 4.17 9.37
C ILE A 356 -2.96 3.69 8.45
N ILE A 357 -2.66 3.57 7.16
CA ILE A 357 -3.54 2.94 6.20
C ILE A 357 -3.06 1.51 6.02
N HIS A 358 -3.97 0.57 6.04
CA HIS A 358 -3.64 -0.86 5.99
C HIS A 358 -4.79 -1.64 5.36
N HIS A 359 -4.63 -2.94 5.19
CA HIS A 359 -5.73 -3.77 4.74
C HIS A 359 -6.07 -4.88 5.75
N THR A 360 -7.29 -5.38 5.66
CA THR A 360 -7.80 -6.52 6.41
C THR A 360 -8.79 -7.30 5.55
N MET A 361 -9.30 -8.41 6.09
CA MET A 361 -10.38 -9.20 5.48
C MET A 361 -11.78 -8.71 5.90
N MET A 362 -11.90 -7.54 6.52
CA MET A 362 -13.14 -7.09 7.16
C MET A 362 -14.34 -7.06 6.23
N LEU A 363 -14.17 -6.54 5.01
CA LEU A 363 -15.27 -6.47 4.04
C LEU A 363 -15.72 -7.86 3.59
N GLU A 364 -14.79 -8.77 3.37
CA GLU A 364 -15.07 -10.17 3.03
C GLU A 364 -15.82 -10.87 4.18
N ASP A 365 -15.31 -10.71 5.41
CA ASP A 365 -15.91 -11.28 6.63
C ASP A 365 -17.36 -10.80 6.83
N ASP A 366 -17.58 -9.49 6.71
CA ASP A 366 -18.88 -8.88 6.95
C ASP A 366 -19.89 -9.17 5.82
N ALA A 367 -19.41 -9.28 4.59
CA ALA A 367 -20.23 -9.68 3.44
C ALA A 367 -20.50 -11.18 3.38
N HIS A 368 -19.92 -11.99 4.28
CA HIS A 368 -20.03 -13.45 4.31
C HIS A 368 -19.65 -14.12 2.99
N ILE A 369 -18.63 -13.59 2.33
CA ILE A 369 -18.01 -14.17 1.15
C ILE A 369 -16.66 -14.77 1.51
N SER A 370 -16.09 -15.52 0.58
CA SER A 370 -14.76 -16.10 0.72
C SER A 370 -14.02 -15.98 -0.60
N GLY A 371 -12.71 -15.93 -0.55
CA GLY A 371 -11.87 -15.82 -1.75
C GLY A 371 -10.56 -15.11 -1.48
N GLY A 372 -10.39 -14.54 -0.29
CA GLY A 372 -9.16 -13.88 0.11
C GLY A 372 -9.09 -12.40 -0.33
N PHE A 373 -10.26 -11.74 -0.42
CA PHE A 373 -10.35 -10.34 -0.87
C PHE A 373 -10.13 -9.38 0.29
N ARG A 374 -9.12 -8.52 0.17
CA ARG A 374 -8.72 -7.56 1.20
C ARG A 374 -9.46 -6.23 1.04
N SER A 375 -9.61 -5.51 2.13
CA SER A 375 -10.25 -4.19 2.18
C SER A 375 -9.40 -3.16 2.91
N LEU A 376 -9.35 -1.94 2.36
CA LEU A 376 -8.59 -0.86 2.97
C LEU A 376 -9.25 -0.35 4.26
N MET A 377 -8.38 -0.06 5.21
CA MET A 377 -8.69 0.45 6.54
C MET A 377 -7.84 1.66 6.85
N VAL A 378 -8.30 2.51 7.77
CA VAL A 378 -7.51 3.62 8.32
C VAL A 378 -7.66 3.69 9.82
N ASP A 379 -6.54 3.81 10.52
CA ASP A 379 -6.47 4.02 11.96
C ASP A 379 -5.46 5.13 12.29
N TYR A 380 -5.40 5.56 13.55
CA TYR A 380 -4.38 6.52 14.01
C TYR A 380 -3.03 5.81 14.16
N LEU A 381 -1.96 6.47 13.74
CA LEU A 381 -0.58 6.04 13.99
C LEU A 381 -0.03 6.78 15.21
N PRO A 382 0.10 6.14 16.37
CA PRO A 382 0.60 6.77 17.59
C PRO A 382 2.14 6.85 17.57
N MET A 383 2.69 7.61 16.63
CA MET A 383 4.13 7.79 16.45
C MET A 383 4.68 8.89 17.37
N ASP A 384 5.83 8.64 17.98
CA ASP A 384 6.68 9.65 18.63
C ASP A 384 8.02 9.74 17.89
N PRO A 385 8.15 10.63 16.88
CA PRO A 385 9.39 10.76 16.10
C PRO A 385 10.60 11.19 16.94
N ALA A 386 10.39 11.93 18.03
CA ALA A 386 11.48 12.40 18.88
C ALA A 386 12.21 11.24 19.57
N ASN A 387 11.48 10.17 19.88
CA ASN A 387 12.02 8.96 20.50
C ASN A 387 12.14 7.79 19.51
N LEU A 388 11.90 8.00 18.22
CA LEU A 388 11.86 6.97 17.18
C LEU A 388 10.89 5.82 17.52
N SER A 389 9.83 6.11 18.27
CA SER A 389 8.96 5.10 18.87
C SER A 389 7.59 5.08 18.17
N ILE A 390 7.15 3.88 17.84
CA ILE A 390 5.79 3.59 17.38
C ILE A 390 5.24 2.50 18.30
N PRO A 391 4.35 2.85 19.24
CA PRO A 391 3.69 1.86 20.07
C PRO A 391 2.93 0.86 19.21
N ILE A 392 2.97 -0.41 19.61
CA ILE A 392 2.33 -1.46 18.87
C ILE A 392 0.80 -1.27 18.86
N THR A 393 0.20 -1.33 17.69
CA THR A 393 -1.22 -1.16 17.46
C THR A 393 -1.81 -2.33 16.67
N ALA A 394 -3.12 -2.31 16.46
CA ALA A 394 -3.84 -3.28 15.65
C ALA A 394 -4.98 -2.60 14.90
N ALA A 395 -5.48 -3.28 13.87
CA ALA A 395 -6.64 -2.85 13.11
C ALA A 395 -7.87 -2.65 14.01
N SER A 396 -8.63 -1.59 13.77
CA SER A 396 -9.91 -1.35 14.43
C SER A 396 -11.07 -1.26 13.43
N ARG A 397 -12.24 -1.73 13.86
CA ARG A 397 -13.48 -1.51 13.10
C ARG A 397 -13.96 -0.07 13.18
N LYS A 398 -13.46 0.68 14.16
CA LYS A 398 -13.89 2.04 14.42
C LYS A 398 -13.31 3.04 13.43
N GLY A 399 -12.06 2.87 13.00
CA GLY A 399 -11.37 3.83 12.18
C GLY A 399 -11.05 5.14 12.92
N VAL A 400 -11.08 6.24 12.18
CA VAL A 400 -10.69 7.57 12.64
C VAL A 400 -11.86 8.55 12.64
N LYS A 401 -11.72 9.65 13.35
CA LYS A 401 -12.74 10.70 13.38
C LYS A 401 -12.63 11.59 12.15
N GLN A 402 -13.79 12.10 11.72
CA GLN A 402 -13.87 13.13 10.71
C GLN A 402 -13.08 14.37 11.13
N ILE A 403 -12.29 14.91 10.23
CA ILE A 403 -11.62 16.18 10.36
C ILE A 403 -12.32 17.21 9.44
N LYS A 404 -12.06 18.49 9.66
CA LYS A 404 -12.62 19.54 8.80
C LYS A 404 -11.91 19.49 7.44
N ALA A 405 -12.68 19.39 6.35
CA ALA A 405 -12.15 19.52 5.01
C ALA A 405 -11.39 20.85 4.83
N VAL A 406 -10.23 20.80 4.18
CA VAL A 406 -9.50 22.01 3.80
C VAL A 406 -10.18 22.58 2.58
N ASP A 407 -10.64 23.82 2.67
CA ASP A 407 -11.19 24.56 1.54
C ASP A 407 -10.04 24.96 0.60
N ALA A 408 -9.62 24.03 -0.26
CA ALA A 408 -8.52 24.22 -1.21
C ALA A 408 -8.78 25.40 -2.17
N TYR A 409 -10.03 25.79 -2.37
CA TYR A 409 -10.42 26.95 -3.17
C TYR A 409 -10.10 28.30 -2.51
N THR A 410 -10.10 28.41 -1.19
CA THR A 410 -9.85 29.66 -0.48
C THR A 410 -8.38 30.07 -0.49
N GLU A 411 -7.44 29.11 -0.51
CA GLU A 411 -6.01 29.44 -0.60
C GLU A 411 -5.58 29.89 -1.99
N GLN A 412 -6.11 29.34 -3.06
CA GLN A 412 -5.82 29.79 -4.42
C GLN A 412 -6.39 31.20 -4.70
N LEU A 413 -7.54 31.54 -4.17
CA LEU A 413 -8.11 32.89 -4.30
C LEU A 413 -7.33 33.94 -3.51
N SER A 414 -6.72 33.59 -2.39
CA SER A 414 -5.89 34.51 -1.60
C SER A 414 -4.56 34.85 -2.29
N LEU A 415 -4.02 33.95 -3.11
CA LEU A 415 -2.80 34.17 -3.89
C LEU A 415 -3.03 34.99 -5.16
N ILE A 416 -4.24 34.99 -5.72
CA ILE A 416 -4.60 35.74 -6.92
C ILE A 416 -4.83 37.23 -6.59
N HIS A 417 -5.17 37.58 -5.36
CA HIS A 417 -5.40 38.98 -4.94
C HIS A 417 -4.14 39.79 -4.57
N ILE A 418 -2.95 39.18 -4.61
CA ILE A 418 -1.69 39.87 -4.26
C ILE A 418 -0.98 40.48 -5.47
N SER A 419 -1.47 40.37 -6.70
CA SER A 419 -0.83 40.88 -7.91
C SER A 419 -1.69 41.83 -8.74
N GLU A 420 -2.28 42.89 -8.13
CA GLU A 420 -2.66 44.06 -8.92
C GLU A 420 -1.52 45.10 -8.86
N PRO A 421 -0.92 45.44 -10.00
CA PRO A 421 0.05 46.53 -10.03
C PRO A 421 -0.68 47.87 -9.97
N THR A 422 -0.27 48.70 -9.04
CA THR A 422 -0.57 50.14 -9.01
C THR A 422 0.08 50.87 -10.18
#